data_d1c5cb85ee4108c6af987c9d1bb9379d
#
_entry.id   d1c5cb85ee4108c6af987c9d1bb9379d
#
_cell.length_a   1.000
_cell.length_b   1.000
_cell.length_c   1.000
_cell.angle_alpha   90.00
_cell.angle_beta   90.00
_cell.angle_gamma   90.00
#
_symmetry.space_group_name_H-M   'P 1'
#
loop_
_entity.id
_entity.type
_entity.pdbx_description
1 polymer ?
#
loop_
_entity_poly.entity_id
_entity_poly.type
_entity_poly.pdbx_seq_one_letter_code
_entity_poly.pdbx_strand_id
1 'polypeptide(L)'
;MRRVVAQGTFDLLHPGHLHYLEEAAAMGERLHVIVARSANVTHKPAPVVPDAQRREMVGALGPVDEARLGHAEDFFVPIRDIDPDVIVLGHDQHHDEEALSAALAEEGIDCEVARASAREGDERVLSTGRIVERICRRRC
;
A
#
# COMPACT_ATOMS: atom_id res chain seq x y z
N MET A 1 15.06 3.72 -15.76
CA MET A 1 13.85 2.94 -15.37
C MET A 1 13.09 3.68 -14.29
N ARG A 2 11.79 3.90 -14.51
CA ARG A 2 10.95 4.62 -13.54
C ARG A 2 10.44 3.64 -12.47
N ARG A 3 10.83 3.86 -11.24
CA ARG A 3 10.44 3.03 -10.11
C ARG A 3 9.29 3.66 -9.35
N VAL A 4 8.29 2.85 -9.05
CA VAL A 4 7.09 3.28 -8.32
C VAL A 4 7.03 2.55 -6.99
N VAL A 5 6.65 3.28 -5.93
CA VAL A 5 6.36 2.71 -4.63
C VAL A 5 4.87 2.86 -4.34
N ALA A 6 4.24 1.77 -3.94
CA ALA A 6 2.93 1.75 -3.33
C ALA A 6 3.07 1.20 -1.91
N GLN A 7 2.18 1.58 -1.01
CA GLN A 7 2.24 1.13 0.36
C GLN A 7 0.86 0.91 0.94
N GLY A 8 0.77 0.07 1.93
CA GLY A 8 -0.48 -0.21 2.60
C GLY A 8 -0.37 -1.37 3.57
N THR A 9 -1.47 -1.68 4.23
CA THR A 9 -1.56 -2.81 5.15
C THR A 9 -1.78 -4.11 4.40
N PHE A 10 -2.66 -4.10 3.40
CA PHE A 10 -3.00 -5.26 2.56
C PHE A 10 -3.39 -6.49 3.40
N ASP A 11 -4.35 -6.32 4.29
CA ASP A 11 -4.79 -7.41 5.17
C ASP A 11 -5.57 -8.46 4.36
N LEU A 12 -6.88 -8.34 4.29
CA LEU A 12 -7.68 -9.20 3.41
C LEU A 12 -7.77 -8.54 2.04
N LEU A 13 -7.20 -9.20 1.03
CA LEU A 13 -7.15 -8.63 -0.32
C LEU A 13 -8.54 -8.57 -0.94
N HIS A 14 -8.78 -7.50 -1.67
CA HIS A 14 -10.04 -7.25 -2.37
C HIS A 14 -9.76 -6.46 -3.66
N PRO A 15 -10.76 -6.30 -4.54
CA PRO A 15 -10.54 -5.64 -5.83
C PRO A 15 -10.03 -4.19 -5.74
N GLY A 16 -10.31 -3.49 -4.64
CA GLY A 16 -9.77 -2.15 -4.40
C GLY A 16 -8.26 -2.13 -4.30
N HIS A 17 -7.67 -3.16 -3.68
CA HIS A 17 -6.21 -3.31 -3.64
C HIS A 17 -5.64 -3.53 -5.04
N LEU A 18 -6.27 -4.38 -5.84
CA LEU A 18 -5.83 -4.62 -7.22
C LEU A 18 -5.88 -3.36 -8.06
N HIS A 19 -6.96 -2.59 -7.94
CA HIS A 19 -7.11 -1.32 -8.66
C HIS A 19 -5.99 -0.36 -8.31
N TYR A 20 -5.71 -0.19 -7.03
CA TYR A 20 -4.63 0.67 -6.54
C TYR A 20 -3.28 0.24 -7.13
N LEU A 21 -2.98 -1.06 -7.05
CA LEU A 21 -1.69 -1.58 -7.53
C LEU A 21 -1.57 -1.52 -9.05
N GLU A 22 -2.67 -1.73 -9.78
CA GLU A 22 -2.68 -1.59 -11.24
C GLU A 22 -2.43 -0.14 -11.66
N GLU A 23 -3.08 0.83 -11.00
CA GLU A 23 -2.84 2.24 -11.29
C GLU A 23 -1.40 2.64 -10.95
N ALA A 24 -0.88 2.19 -9.81
CA ALA A 24 0.49 2.46 -9.43
C ALA A 24 1.48 1.87 -10.45
N ALA A 25 1.27 0.63 -10.86
CA ALA A 25 2.12 -0.03 -11.85
C ALA A 25 2.14 0.72 -13.19
N ALA A 26 1.02 1.32 -13.57
CA ALA A 26 0.92 2.09 -14.82
C ALA A 26 1.74 3.39 -14.79
N MET A 27 2.18 3.84 -13.62
CA MET A 27 2.96 5.08 -13.48
C MET A 27 4.46 4.90 -13.68
N GLY A 28 4.94 3.68 -13.93
CA GLY A 28 6.35 3.41 -14.16
C GLY A 28 6.60 2.01 -14.71
N GLU A 29 7.85 1.57 -14.66
CA GLU A 29 8.26 0.27 -15.21
C GLU A 29 8.39 -0.80 -14.15
N ARG A 30 8.64 -0.43 -12.90
CA ARG A 30 8.72 -1.39 -11.80
C ARG A 30 7.91 -0.89 -10.61
N LEU A 31 7.12 -1.79 -10.06
CA LEU A 31 6.32 -1.50 -8.87
C LEU A 31 6.87 -2.24 -7.66
N HIS A 32 7.29 -1.47 -6.67
CA HIS A 32 7.71 -1.97 -5.36
C HIS A 32 6.62 -1.64 -4.35
N VAL A 33 6.19 -2.64 -3.58
CA VAL A 33 5.14 -2.46 -2.58
C VAL A 33 5.73 -2.62 -1.19
N ILE A 34 5.46 -1.65 -0.32
CA ILE A 34 5.85 -1.69 1.08
C ILE A 34 4.61 -2.08 1.89
N VAL A 35 4.69 -3.23 2.55
CA VAL A 35 3.60 -3.77 3.37
C VAL A 35 3.84 -3.39 4.83
N ALA A 36 2.87 -2.72 5.44
CA ALA A 36 3.01 -2.25 6.83
C ALA A 36 3.13 -3.41 7.81
N ARG A 37 4.03 -3.28 8.78
CA ARG A 37 4.11 -4.25 9.88
C ARG A 37 2.93 -4.05 10.82
N SER A 38 2.40 -5.14 11.36
CA SER A 38 1.27 -5.09 12.30
C SER A 38 1.52 -4.12 13.45
N ALA A 39 2.74 -4.14 14.00
CA ALA A 39 3.12 -3.28 15.11
C ALA A 39 3.06 -1.79 14.79
N ASN A 40 3.13 -1.43 13.51
CA ASN A 40 3.09 -0.03 13.07
C ASN A 40 1.71 0.46 12.66
N VAL A 41 0.70 -0.43 12.65
CA VAL A 41 -0.67 -0.05 12.31
C VAL A 41 -1.38 0.37 13.60
N THR A 42 -1.50 1.69 13.81
CA THR A 42 -2.06 2.25 15.05
C THR A 42 -3.35 3.04 14.85
N HIS A 43 -3.68 3.41 13.62
CA HIS A 43 -4.85 4.25 13.29
C HIS A 43 -6.11 3.45 12.98
N LYS A 44 -6.02 2.14 13.00
CA LYS A 44 -7.13 1.22 12.74
C LYS A 44 -6.83 -0.12 13.43
N PRO A 45 -7.78 -1.07 13.49
CA PRO A 45 -7.52 -2.39 14.07
C PRO A 45 -6.34 -3.09 13.41
N ALA A 46 -5.59 -3.83 14.19
CA ALA A 46 -4.44 -4.59 13.71
C ALA A 46 -4.86 -5.60 12.63
N PRO A 47 -3.98 -5.88 11.65
CA PRO A 47 -4.28 -6.87 10.62
C PRO A 47 -4.55 -8.25 11.19
N VAL A 48 -5.45 -8.98 10.54
CA VAL A 48 -5.76 -10.38 10.87
C VAL A 48 -4.66 -11.29 10.34
N VAL A 49 -4.11 -10.99 9.16
CA VAL A 49 -3.10 -11.82 8.50
C VAL A 49 -1.70 -11.43 8.95
N PRO A 50 -0.84 -12.40 9.31
CA PRO A 50 0.54 -12.11 9.73
C PRO A 50 1.37 -11.36 8.67
N ASP A 51 2.35 -10.59 9.13
CA ASP A 51 3.17 -9.72 8.29
C ASP A 51 3.81 -10.46 7.09
N ALA A 52 4.50 -11.56 7.34
CA ALA A 52 5.20 -12.30 6.29
C ALA A 52 4.22 -12.87 5.25
N GLN A 53 3.06 -13.30 5.68
CA GLN A 53 2.03 -13.84 4.80
C GLN A 53 1.43 -12.75 3.93
N ARG A 54 1.17 -11.57 4.49
CA ARG A 54 0.66 -10.43 3.71
C ARG A 54 1.68 -10.03 2.64
N ARG A 55 2.95 -9.94 3.00
CA ARG A 55 4.02 -9.63 2.05
C ARG A 55 4.09 -10.67 0.93
N GLU A 56 4.02 -11.96 1.27
CA GLU A 56 4.07 -13.04 0.28
C GLU A 56 2.91 -12.95 -0.71
N MET A 57 1.70 -12.74 -0.21
CA MET A 57 0.52 -12.65 -1.05
C MET A 57 0.56 -11.43 -1.98
N VAL A 58 0.95 -10.29 -1.45
CA VAL A 58 1.08 -9.08 -2.27
C VAL A 58 2.15 -9.26 -3.35
N GLY A 59 3.28 -9.88 -3.01
CA GLY A 59 4.36 -10.12 -3.95
C GLY A 59 3.98 -11.04 -5.11
N ALA A 60 2.94 -11.85 -4.95
CA ALA A 60 2.45 -12.77 -5.98
C ALA A 60 1.43 -12.13 -6.92
N LEU A 61 0.96 -10.91 -6.65
CA LEU A 61 -0.01 -10.24 -7.49
C LEU A 61 0.63 -9.77 -8.80
N GLY A 62 -0.13 -9.88 -9.90
CA GLY A 62 0.38 -9.58 -11.23
C GLY A 62 1.07 -8.22 -11.39
N PRO A 63 0.50 -7.10 -10.89
CA PRO A 63 1.14 -5.79 -11.07
C PRO A 63 2.43 -5.59 -10.27
N VAL A 64 2.71 -6.42 -9.27
CA VAL A 64 3.78 -6.22 -8.30
C VAL A 64 5.07 -6.89 -8.76
N ASP A 65 6.16 -6.12 -8.83
CA ASP A 65 7.50 -6.66 -9.13
C ASP A 65 8.21 -7.11 -7.86
N GLU A 66 8.03 -6.38 -6.76
CA GLU A 66 8.64 -6.73 -5.47
C GLU A 66 7.76 -6.26 -4.33
N ALA A 67 7.64 -7.07 -3.29
CA ALA A 67 6.98 -6.69 -2.04
C ALA A 67 7.95 -6.86 -0.87
N ARG A 68 7.97 -5.89 0.04
CA ARG A 68 8.79 -5.93 1.25
C ARG A 68 8.01 -5.38 2.43
N LEU A 69 8.42 -5.77 3.62
CA LEU A 69 7.85 -5.19 4.84
C LEU A 69 8.46 -3.82 5.09
N GLY A 70 7.68 -2.93 5.69
CA GLY A 70 8.17 -1.65 6.17
C GLY A 70 9.16 -1.83 7.31
N HIS A 71 9.88 -0.76 7.64
CA HIS A 71 10.80 -0.75 8.76
C HIS A 71 10.03 -0.47 10.06
N ALA A 72 10.43 -1.15 11.14
CA ALA A 72 9.73 -1.02 12.42
C ALA A 72 9.83 0.39 13.03
N GLU A 73 10.91 1.11 12.77
CA GLU A 73 11.21 2.38 13.42
C GLU A 73 11.30 3.57 12.47
N ASP A 74 11.71 3.37 11.22
CA ASP A 74 11.95 4.45 10.27
C ASP A 74 11.21 4.19 8.95
N PHE A 75 10.18 4.98 8.70
CA PHE A 75 9.36 4.93 7.49
C PHE A 75 10.19 5.06 6.21
N PHE A 76 11.29 5.81 6.24
CA PHE A 76 12.05 6.14 5.04
C PHE A 76 13.11 5.11 4.66
N VAL A 77 13.42 4.15 5.53
CA VAL A 77 14.45 3.14 5.25
C VAL A 77 14.15 2.36 3.96
N PRO A 78 12.98 1.71 3.80
CA PRO A 78 12.69 0.99 2.56
C PRO A 78 12.57 1.92 1.35
N ILE A 79 12.13 3.16 1.54
CA ILE A 79 12.02 4.14 0.46
C ILE A 79 13.42 4.50 -0.06
N ARG A 80 14.37 4.75 0.83
CA ARG A 80 15.76 5.00 0.42
C ARG A 80 16.38 3.82 -0.32
N ASP A 81 16.11 2.60 0.15
CA ASP A 81 16.63 1.38 -0.46
C ASP A 81 16.09 1.19 -1.89
N ILE A 82 14.84 1.51 -2.10
CA ILE A 82 14.20 1.40 -3.44
C ILE A 82 14.64 2.54 -4.34
N ASP A 83 14.82 3.73 -3.79
CA ASP A 83 15.12 4.96 -4.54
C ASP A 83 14.07 5.21 -5.63
N PRO A 84 12.79 5.43 -5.27
CA PRO A 84 11.72 5.54 -6.24
C PRO A 84 11.68 6.91 -6.93
N ASP A 85 11.09 6.93 -8.11
CA ASP A 85 10.76 8.17 -8.82
C ASP A 85 9.43 8.73 -8.37
N VAL A 86 8.50 7.87 -7.97
CA VAL A 86 7.18 8.28 -7.51
C VAL A 86 6.66 7.33 -6.43
N ILE A 87 5.99 7.92 -5.44
CA ILE A 87 5.23 7.19 -4.42
C ILE A 87 3.75 7.44 -4.71
N VAL A 88 2.96 6.38 -4.82
CA VAL A 88 1.53 6.47 -5.10
C VAL A 88 0.75 6.13 -3.84
N LEU A 89 -0.07 7.08 -3.38
CA LEU A 89 -0.97 6.87 -2.25
C LEU A 89 -2.31 6.30 -2.74
N GLY A 90 -2.93 5.45 -1.95
CA GLY A 90 -4.29 4.98 -2.22
C GLY A 90 -5.30 6.12 -2.04
N HIS A 91 -6.45 6.03 -2.72
CA HIS A 91 -7.43 7.11 -2.75
C HIS A 91 -7.91 7.52 -1.35
N ASP A 92 -7.96 6.58 -0.42
CA ASP A 92 -8.47 6.79 0.94
C ASP A 92 -7.39 6.73 2.03
N GLN A 93 -6.11 6.69 1.65
CA GLN A 93 -5.05 6.70 2.64
C GLN A 93 -4.97 8.07 3.32
N HIS A 94 -4.72 8.05 4.63
CA HIS A 94 -4.74 9.23 5.48
C HIS A 94 -3.57 10.19 5.30
N HIS A 95 -2.56 9.79 4.53
CA HIS A 95 -1.40 10.64 4.28
C HIS A 95 -1.77 11.86 3.43
N ASP A 96 -1.25 13.02 3.83
CA ASP A 96 -1.33 14.25 3.07
C ASP A 96 -0.18 14.27 2.06
N GLU A 97 -0.50 14.48 0.79
CA GLU A 97 0.49 14.48 -0.28
C GLU A 97 1.56 15.57 -0.11
N GLU A 98 1.13 16.77 0.30
CA GLU A 98 2.06 17.88 0.51
C GLU A 98 2.97 17.63 1.72
N ALA A 99 2.41 17.10 2.80
CA ALA A 99 3.18 16.78 4.00
C ALA A 99 4.19 15.67 3.72
N LEU A 100 3.80 14.65 2.97
CA LEU A 100 4.71 13.57 2.60
C LEU A 100 5.81 14.08 1.67
N SER A 101 5.45 14.89 0.68
CA SER A 101 6.42 15.48 -0.25
C SER A 101 7.45 16.32 0.50
N ALA A 102 7.02 17.13 1.47
CA ALA A 102 7.91 17.94 2.29
C ALA A 102 8.83 17.06 3.15
N ALA A 103 8.29 15.99 3.74
CA ALA A 103 9.07 15.06 4.56
C ALA A 103 10.14 14.33 3.73
N LEU A 104 9.80 13.93 2.52
CA LEU A 104 10.75 13.30 1.59
C LEU A 104 11.90 14.26 1.24
N ALA A 105 11.55 15.51 0.95
CA ALA A 105 12.55 16.54 0.64
C ALA A 105 13.49 16.77 1.82
N GLU A 106 12.98 16.82 3.05
CA GLU A 106 13.80 16.94 4.26
C GLU A 106 14.77 15.77 4.43
N GLU A 107 14.38 14.58 4.01
CA GLU A 107 15.21 13.38 4.07
C GLU A 107 16.15 13.26 2.87
N GLY A 108 16.15 14.24 1.97
CA GLY A 108 17.00 14.23 0.79
C GLY A 108 16.54 13.26 -0.30
N ILE A 109 15.28 12.89 -0.28
CA ILE A 109 14.69 11.96 -1.26
C ILE A 109 13.94 12.77 -2.32
N ASP A 110 14.45 12.73 -3.55
CA ASP A 110 13.81 13.42 -4.69
C ASP A 110 12.79 12.48 -5.33
N CYS A 111 11.54 12.64 -4.96
CA CYS A 111 10.47 11.73 -5.35
C CYS A 111 9.14 12.46 -5.46
N GLU A 112 8.38 12.17 -6.52
CA GLU A 112 7.04 12.68 -6.68
C GLU A 112 6.07 11.92 -5.78
N VAL A 113 4.99 12.57 -5.37
CA VAL A 113 3.88 11.94 -4.64
C VAL A 113 2.63 12.06 -5.49
N ALA A 114 2.00 10.93 -5.78
CA ALA A 114 0.76 10.87 -6.55
C ALA A 114 -0.32 10.14 -5.74
N ARG A 115 -1.56 10.24 -6.17
CA ARG A 115 -2.68 9.55 -5.53
C ARG A 115 -3.48 8.77 -6.56
N ALA A 116 -3.79 7.51 -6.25
CA ALA A 116 -4.63 6.68 -7.08
C ALA A 116 -6.08 7.10 -6.96
N SER A 117 -6.86 6.83 -8.00
CA SER A 117 -8.30 7.06 -7.99
C SER A 117 -9.03 5.93 -7.27
N ALA A 118 -10.26 6.20 -6.82
CA ALA A 118 -11.12 5.17 -6.26
C ALA A 118 -11.64 4.25 -7.36
N ARG A 119 -11.80 2.97 -7.03
CA ARG A 119 -12.51 2.04 -7.91
C ARG A 119 -14.00 2.27 -7.76
N GLU A 120 -14.68 2.57 -8.85
CA GLU A 120 -16.10 2.92 -8.86
C GLU A 120 -16.96 1.88 -9.58
N GLY A 121 -18.27 1.93 -9.32
CA GLY A 121 -19.27 1.16 -10.06
C GLY A 121 -19.20 -0.35 -9.85
N ASP A 122 -18.64 -0.81 -8.75
CA ASP A 122 -18.45 -2.22 -8.48
C ASP A 122 -19.30 -2.67 -7.29
N GLU A 123 -20.05 -3.77 -7.47
CA GLU A 123 -20.87 -4.36 -6.42
C GLU A 123 -20.07 -5.29 -5.49
N ARG A 124 -18.80 -5.54 -5.81
CA ARG A 124 -17.94 -6.40 -5.01
C ARG A 124 -17.54 -5.72 -3.69
N VAL A 125 -17.10 -6.52 -2.74
CA VAL A 125 -16.67 -6.01 -1.44
C VAL A 125 -15.29 -5.35 -1.59
N LEU A 126 -15.23 -4.04 -1.37
CA LEU A 126 -14.07 -3.21 -1.66
C LEU A 126 -13.33 -2.69 -0.43
N SER A 127 -13.48 -3.34 0.73
CA SER A 127 -12.67 -3.00 1.89
C SER A 127 -12.49 -4.21 2.80
N THR A 128 -11.35 -4.25 3.48
CA THR A 128 -11.09 -5.30 4.48
C THR A 128 -12.14 -5.28 5.58
N GLY A 129 -12.53 -4.09 6.04
CA GLY A 129 -13.56 -3.96 7.07
C GLY A 129 -14.90 -4.56 6.66
N ARG A 130 -15.30 -4.38 5.41
CA ARG A 130 -16.52 -4.98 4.88
C ARG A 130 -16.44 -6.50 4.77
N ILE A 131 -15.27 -7.03 4.41
CA ILE A 131 -15.05 -8.46 4.37
C ILE A 131 -15.19 -9.05 5.77
N VAL A 132 -14.56 -8.45 6.77
CA VAL A 132 -14.63 -8.88 8.17
C VAL A 132 -16.08 -8.86 8.66
N GLU A 133 -16.79 -7.77 8.41
CA GLU A 133 -18.20 -7.62 8.78
C GLU A 133 -19.06 -8.73 8.16
N ARG A 134 -18.84 -9.03 6.89
CA ARG A 134 -19.57 -10.07 6.18
C ARG A 134 -19.26 -11.45 6.75
N ILE A 135 -18.00 -11.71 7.11
CA ILE A 135 -17.59 -12.97 7.78
C ILE A 135 -18.34 -13.10 9.10
N CYS A 136 -18.34 -12.07 9.93
CA CYS A 136 -19.01 -12.10 11.23
C CYS A 136 -20.50 -12.36 11.10
N ARG A 137 -21.18 -11.75 10.12
CA ARG A 137 -22.60 -12.00 9.87
C ARG A 137 -22.90 -13.42 9.41
N ARG A 138 -21.97 -14.07 8.71
CA ARG A 138 -22.21 -15.39 8.09
C ARG A 138 -21.58 -16.56 8.81
N ARG A 139 -20.56 -16.34 9.63
CA ARG A 139 -19.76 -17.40 10.24
C ARG A 139 -19.66 -17.34 11.76
N CYS A 140 -20.02 -16.23 12.36
CA CYS A 140 -19.89 -16.06 13.81
C CYS A 140 -21.24 -16.08 14.56
#